data_9d88abf84b566c5f53a622ba6489b2cc
#
_entry.id   9d88abf84b566c5f53a622ba6489b2cc
#
_cell.length_a   1.000
_cell.length_b   1.000
_cell.length_c   1.000
_cell.angle_alpha   90.00
_cell.angle_beta   90.00
_cell.angle_gamma   90.00
#
_symmetry.space_group_name_H-M   'P 1'
#
loop_
_entity.id
_entity.type
_entity.pdbx_description
1 polymer ?
#
loop_
_entity_poly.entity_id
_entity_poly.type
_entity_poly.pdbx_seq_one_letter_code
_entity_poly.pdbx_strand_id
1 'polypeptide(L)'
;QVVKEEITEIRDKYPSPRHSRLVYTTDEANELLSHASEKQPGVKCTLVYTQDDRFKVLTGKQADALTKPAEGKFKPQLIARCRIEAVTDHRVFAFTNFGNCHKLDIYSPEYECKLSDPGVSLKDLSKDALDGEKVVALFEIGERFPVGKLMFFTKKGMIKKSEWGEY
;
A
#
# COMPACT_ATOMS: atom_id res chain seq x y z
N GLN A 1 -31.99 14.95 34.53
CA GLN A 1 -30.93 15.92 34.91
C GLN A 1 -29.68 15.16 35.36
N VAL A 2 -29.80 14.14 36.22
CA VAL A 2 -28.70 13.29 36.73
C VAL A 2 -27.86 12.66 35.61
N VAL A 3 -28.51 12.07 34.58
CA VAL A 3 -27.82 11.42 33.45
C VAL A 3 -26.95 12.43 32.65
N LYS A 4 -27.42 13.67 32.53
CA LYS A 4 -26.65 14.72 31.84
C LYS A 4 -25.41 15.14 32.64
N GLU A 5 -25.52 15.16 33.94
CA GLU A 5 -24.42 15.49 34.85
C GLU A 5 -23.36 14.38 34.84
N GLU A 6 -23.78 13.11 34.91
CA GLU A 6 -22.87 11.95 34.80
C GLU A 6 -22.14 11.88 33.46
N ILE A 7 -22.84 12.11 32.33
CA ILE A 7 -22.20 12.15 31.00
C ILE A 7 -21.19 13.29 30.91
N THR A 8 -21.51 14.46 31.50
CA THR A 8 -20.61 15.60 31.50
C THR A 8 -19.34 15.30 32.31
N GLU A 9 -19.51 14.66 33.48
CA GLU A 9 -18.39 14.24 34.32
C GLU A 9 -17.48 13.24 33.61
N ILE A 10 -18.06 12.24 32.92
CA ILE A 10 -17.28 11.27 32.14
C ILE A 10 -16.52 11.95 31.00
N ARG A 11 -17.15 12.88 30.28
CA ARG A 11 -16.50 13.65 29.19
C ARG A 11 -15.32 14.44 29.69
N ASP A 12 -15.46 15.10 30.85
CA ASP A 12 -14.43 15.97 31.41
C ASP A 12 -13.29 15.17 32.06
N LYS A 13 -13.60 13.96 32.56
CA LYS A 13 -12.61 13.04 33.15
C LYS A 13 -11.78 12.30 32.11
N TYR A 14 -12.37 12.03 30.92
CA TYR A 14 -11.71 11.29 29.84
C TYR A 14 -11.77 12.09 28.53
N PRO A 15 -11.10 13.26 28.43
CA PRO A 15 -11.08 14.04 27.23
C PRO A 15 -10.34 13.28 26.12
N SER A 16 -11.01 13.02 25.01
CA SER A 16 -10.39 12.46 23.83
C SER A 16 -10.38 13.52 22.72
N PRO A 17 -9.27 13.73 22.03
CA PRO A 17 -9.24 14.63 20.88
C PRO A 17 -10.22 14.13 19.82
N ARG A 18 -10.94 15.03 19.22
CA ARG A 18 -11.90 14.71 18.18
C ARG A 18 -11.17 14.29 16.91
N HIS A 19 -11.45 13.08 16.43
CA HIS A 19 -10.87 12.56 15.19
C HIS A 19 -11.60 13.04 13.91
N SER A 20 -12.78 13.64 14.05
CA SER A 20 -13.57 14.15 12.93
C SER A 20 -13.74 15.66 13.02
N ARG A 21 -13.65 16.35 11.89
CA ARG A 21 -13.96 17.78 11.78
C ARG A 21 -15.47 17.98 11.65
N LEU A 22 -16.03 18.95 12.41
CA LEU A 22 -17.41 19.40 12.22
C LEU A 22 -17.44 20.41 11.09
N VAL A 23 -18.35 20.22 10.17
CA VAL A 23 -18.65 21.16 9.10
C VAL A 23 -20.08 21.63 9.30
N TYR A 24 -20.28 22.93 9.31
CA TYR A 24 -21.56 23.54 9.63
C TYR A 24 -22.33 24.00 8.38
N THR A 25 -21.63 24.15 7.26
CA THR A 25 -22.25 24.58 6.00
C THR A 25 -21.91 23.61 4.87
N THR A 26 -22.80 23.56 3.86
CA THR A 26 -22.57 22.76 2.64
C THR A 26 -21.37 23.27 1.83
N ASP A 27 -21.10 24.57 1.88
CA ASP A 27 -19.97 25.19 1.16
C ASP A 27 -18.63 24.80 1.78
N GLU A 28 -18.52 24.83 3.11
CA GLU A 28 -17.33 24.29 3.81
C GLU A 28 -17.14 22.78 3.54
N ALA A 29 -18.22 22.02 3.47
CA ALA A 29 -18.15 20.61 3.13
C ALA A 29 -17.61 20.41 1.71
N ASN A 30 -18.10 21.18 0.76
CA ASN A 30 -17.67 21.11 -0.64
C ASN A 30 -16.21 21.56 -0.82
N GLU A 31 -15.77 22.59 -0.13
CA GLU A 31 -14.36 23.00 -0.11
C GLU A 31 -13.45 21.89 0.43
N LEU A 32 -13.80 21.30 1.57
CA LEU A 32 -13.02 20.19 2.14
C LEU A 32 -13.01 18.96 1.24
N LEU A 33 -14.14 18.66 0.59
CA LEU A 33 -14.23 17.57 -0.37
C LEU A 33 -13.44 17.85 -1.65
N SER A 34 -13.42 19.10 -2.14
CA SER A 34 -12.61 19.48 -3.30
C SER A 34 -11.12 19.35 -3.00
N HIS A 35 -10.66 19.82 -1.86
CA HIS A 35 -9.27 19.63 -1.41
C HIS A 35 -8.90 18.16 -1.16
N ALA A 36 -9.85 17.36 -0.66
CA ALA A 36 -9.65 15.92 -0.49
C ALA A 36 -9.69 15.14 -1.81
N SER A 37 -10.33 15.69 -2.84
CA SER A 37 -10.48 15.06 -4.15
C SER A 37 -9.44 15.51 -5.18
N GLU A 38 -8.58 16.46 -4.87
CA GLU A 38 -7.37 16.73 -5.66
C GLU A 38 -6.40 15.53 -5.53
N LYS A 39 -6.81 14.43 -6.14
CA LYS A 39 -5.89 13.33 -6.41
C LYS A 39 -4.78 13.89 -7.27
N GLN A 40 -3.60 14.01 -6.69
CA GLN A 40 -2.42 14.27 -7.50
C GLN A 40 -2.37 13.20 -8.60
N PRO A 41 -2.08 13.58 -9.84
CA PRO A 41 -2.03 12.62 -10.93
C PRO A 41 -1.04 11.52 -10.59
N GLY A 42 -1.44 10.28 -10.81
CA GLY A 42 -0.59 9.13 -10.54
C GLY A 42 0.73 9.21 -11.28
N VAL A 43 1.82 8.97 -10.58
CA VAL A 43 3.17 8.95 -11.14
C VAL A 43 3.53 7.50 -11.46
N LYS A 44 4.08 7.27 -12.66
CA LYS A 44 4.62 5.95 -13.01
C LYS A 44 5.80 5.61 -12.11
N CYS A 45 5.73 4.45 -11.49
CA CYS A 45 6.77 3.93 -10.60
C CYS A 45 7.06 2.47 -10.89
N THR A 46 8.22 2.02 -10.46
CA THR A 46 8.57 0.59 -10.40
C THR A 46 8.59 0.16 -8.96
N LEU A 47 7.72 -0.76 -8.60
CA LEU A 47 7.70 -1.38 -7.28
C LEU A 47 8.56 -2.63 -7.32
N VAL A 48 9.55 -2.70 -6.45
CA VAL A 48 10.48 -3.82 -6.32
C VAL A 48 10.39 -4.41 -4.92
N TYR A 49 10.17 -5.70 -4.83
CA TYR A 49 10.30 -6.46 -3.61
C TYR A 49 11.62 -7.22 -3.61
N THR A 50 12.49 -6.93 -2.67
CA THR A 50 13.86 -7.43 -2.61
C THR A 50 13.98 -8.74 -1.84
N GLN A 51 15.17 -9.38 -1.90
CA GLN A 51 15.46 -10.60 -1.12
C GLN A 51 15.47 -10.35 0.39
N ASP A 52 15.73 -9.11 0.80
CA ASP A 52 15.75 -8.70 2.21
C ASP A 52 14.35 -8.40 2.76
N ASP A 53 13.31 -8.85 2.04
CA ASP A 53 11.90 -8.68 2.39
C ASP A 53 11.50 -7.19 2.53
N ARG A 54 12.06 -6.33 1.65
CA ARG A 54 11.81 -4.89 1.60
C ARG A 54 11.22 -4.45 0.27
N PHE A 55 10.34 -3.47 0.33
CA PHE A 55 9.80 -2.80 -0.83
C PHE A 55 10.57 -1.54 -1.16
N LYS A 56 10.75 -1.29 -2.44
CA LYS A 56 11.29 -0.03 -2.98
C LYS A 56 10.34 0.51 -4.02
N VAL A 57 9.86 1.72 -3.80
CA VAL A 57 9.07 2.48 -4.77
C VAL A 57 10.03 3.42 -5.50
N LEU A 58 10.28 3.14 -6.75
CA LEU A 58 11.27 3.86 -7.57
C LEU A 58 10.55 4.61 -8.67
N THR A 59 10.80 5.91 -8.75
CA THR A 59 10.21 6.80 -9.78
C THR A 59 11.28 7.34 -10.72
N GLY A 60 10.87 7.77 -11.91
CA GLY A 60 11.71 8.47 -12.88
C GLY A 60 13.09 7.82 -13.08
N LYS A 61 14.16 8.61 -12.90
CA LYS A 61 15.55 8.17 -13.13
C LYS A 61 15.98 6.98 -12.29
N GLN A 62 15.36 6.76 -11.13
CA GLN A 62 15.68 5.62 -10.25
C GLN A 62 15.13 4.31 -10.84
N ALA A 63 13.93 4.37 -11.44
CA ALA A 63 13.35 3.23 -12.16
C ALA A 63 14.17 2.89 -13.41
N ASP A 64 14.59 3.90 -14.16
CA ASP A 64 15.44 3.73 -15.35
C ASP A 64 16.81 3.11 -15.02
N ALA A 65 17.35 3.41 -13.83
CA ALA A 65 18.62 2.86 -13.39
C ALA A 65 18.58 1.33 -13.16
N LEU A 66 17.37 0.77 -12.88
CA LEU A 66 17.21 -0.68 -12.77
C LEU A 66 17.31 -1.42 -14.11
N THR A 67 17.00 -0.74 -15.21
CA THR A 67 17.02 -1.36 -16.54
C THR A 67 18.40 -1.32 -17.21
N LYS A 68 19.31 -0.49 -16.68
CA LYS A 68 20.68 -0.40 -17.19
C LYS A 68 21.53 -1.56 -16.67
N PRO A 69 22.33 -2.20 -17.53
CA PRO A 69 23.28 -3.21 -17.06
C PRO A 69 24.20 -2.57 -16.01
N ALA A 70 24.30 -3.21 -14.88
CA ALA A 70 25.17 -2.76 -13.79
C ALA A 70 26.63 -2.93 -14.23
N GLU A 71 27.24 -1.87 -14.71
CA GLU A 71 28.69 -1.79 -14.83
C GLU A 71 29.26 -1.61 -13.42
N GLY A 72 29.66 -2.70 -12.78
CA GLY A 72 30.29 -2.60 -11.47
C GLY A 72 29.86 -3.68 -10.46
N LYS A 73 30.18 -3.45 -9.20
CA LYS A 73 29.99 -4.39 -8.12
C LYS A 73 28.51 -4.76 -7.92
N PHE A 74 28.23 -6.03 -8.06
CA PHE A 74 26.92 -6.62 -7.75
C PHE A 74 26.52 -6.31 -6.30
N LYS A 75 25.33 -5.71 -6.12
CA LYS A 75 24.77 -5.41 -4.80
C LYS A 75 23.62 -6.39 -4.52
N PRO A 76 23.78 -7.33 -3.59
CA PRO A 76 22.74 -8.34 -3.27
C PRO A 76 21.39 -7.72 -2.89
N GLN A 77 21.40 -6.54 -2.28
CA GLN A 77 20.22 -5.76 -1.86
C GLN A 77 19.33 -5.30 -3.03
N LEU A 78 19.79 -5.45 -4.27
CA LEU A 78 19.04 -5.11 -5.48
C LEU A 78 18.44 -6.34 -6.17
N ILE A 79 18.65 -7.54 -5.62
CA ILE A 79 18.02 -8.74 -6.19
C ILE A 79 16.53 -8.66 -5.92
N ALA A 80 15.78 -8.41 -6.98
CA ALA A 80 14.33 -8.39 -6.92
C ALA A 80 13.78 -9.84 -6.89
N ARG A 81 12.91 -10.14 -5.93
CA ARG A 81 12.06 -11.34 -5.98
C ARG A 81 10.85 -11.10 -6.87
N CYS A 82 10.23 -9.92 -6.72
CA CYS A 82 9.12 -9.47 -7.55
C CYS A 82 9.39 -8.05 -8.01
N ARG A 83 9.01 -7.77 -9.24
CA ARG A 83 9.06 -6.43 -9.82
C ARG A 83 7.80 -6.21 -10.65
N ILE A 84 7.15 -5.08 -10.44
CA ILE A 84 6.03 -4.64 -11.26
C ILE A 84 6.20 -3.16 -11.62
N GLU A 85 5.69 -2.78 -12.77
CA GLU A 85 5.45 -1.39 -13.11
C GLU A 85 4.06 -1.03 -12.65
N ALA A 86 3.92 0.10 -11.97
CA ALA A 86 2.68 0.55 -11.38
C ALA A 86 2.54 2.06 -11.51
N VAL A 87 1.35 2.55 -11.24
CA VAL A 87 1.08 3.97 -11.08
C VAL A 87 0.69 4.20 -9.65
N THR A 88 1.20 5.27 -9.03
CA THR A 88 1.08 5.46 -7.58
C THR A 88 -0.37 5.58 -7.09
N ASP A 89 -1.30 5.99 -7.93
CA ASP A 89 -2.74 6.06 -7.63
C ASP A 89 -3.51 4.76 -7.92
N HIS A 90 -2.84 3.77 -8.51
CA HIS A 90 -3.41 2.45 -8.72
C HIS A 90 -3.32 1.58 -7.47
N ARG A 91 -4.17 0.57 -7.41
CA ARG A 91 -4.18 -0.41 -6.33
C ARG A 91 -3.13 -1.47 -6.59
N VAL A 92 -2.27 -1.71 -5.62
CA VAL A 92 -1.32 -2.82 -5.66
C VAL A 92 -1.70 -3.85 -4.61
N PHE A 93 -1.76 -5.10 -5.02
CA PHE A 93 -2.04 -6.24 -4.16
C PHE A 93 -0.80 -7.12 -4.02
N ALA A 94 -0.47 -7.46 -2.78
CA ALA A 94 0.61 -8.38 -2.44
C ALA A 94 0.02 -9.67 -1.89
N PHE A 95 0.28 -10.78 -2.58
CA PHE A 95 -0.05 -12.12 -2.09
C PHE A 95 1.14 -12.71 -1.36
N THR A 96 0.90 -13.33 -0.21
CA THR A 96 1.94 -13.77 0.70
C THR A 96 2.01 -15.28 0.85
N ASN A 97 3.09 -15.75 1.44
CA ASN A 97 3.31 -17.16 1.73
C ASN A 97 2.35 -17.73 2.80
N PHE A 98 1.71 -16.86 3.58
CA PHE A 98 0.69 -17.24 4.55
C PHE A 98 -0.71 -17.37 3.93
N GLY A 99 -0.85 -16.99 2.64
CA GLY A 99 -2.12 -17.02 1.92
C GLY A 99 -2.95 -15.75 2.08
N ASN A 100 -2.38 -14.72 2.70
CA ASN A 100 -3.01 -13.40 2.84
C ASN A 100 -2.84 -12.58 1.57
N CYS A 101 -3.76 -11.64 1.36
CA CYS A 101 -3.69 -10.62 0.33
C CYS A 101 -3.71 -9.24 1.01
N HIS A 102 -2.67 -8.48 0.81
CA HIS A 102 -2.55 -7.12 1.35
C HIS A 102 -2.69 -6.10 0.24
N LYS A 103 -3.56 -5.13 0.44
CA LYS A 103 -3.60 -3.93 -0.39
C LYS A 103 -2.49 -3.00 0.08
N LEU A 104 -1.55 -2.71 -0.80
CA LEU A 104 -0.43 -1.82 -0.52
C LEU A 104 -0.80 -0.38 -0.87
N ASP A 105 -0.55 0.53 0.05
CA ASP A 105 -0.63 1.96 -0.21
C ASP A 105 0.75 2.47 -0.60
N ILE A 106 0.96 2.66 -1.90
CA ILE A 106 2.21 3.17 -2.45
C ILE A 106 2.12 4.64 -2.87
N TYR A 107 0.97 5.28 -2.59
CA TYR A 107 0.71 6.65 -3.01
C TYR A 107 1.50 7.68 -2.20
N SER A 108 1.85 7.38 -0.96
CA SER A 108 2.55 8.33 -0.11
C SER A 108 3.95 8.64 -0.64
N PRO A 109 4.31 9.93 -0.82
CA PRO A 109 5.66 10.34 -1.20
C PRO A 109 6.76 9.84 -0.23
N GLU A 110 6.39 9.50 0.99
CA GLU A 110 7.28 8.96 2.02
C GLU A 110 7.87 7.61 1.63
N TYR A 111 7.20 6.87 0.74
CA TYR A 111 7.66 5.57 0.29
C TYR A 111 8.55 5.63 -0.94
N GLU A 112 8.64 6.80 -1.59
CA GLU A 112 9.58 7.00 -2.68
C GLU A 112 11.02 6.93 -2.16
N CYS A 113 11.80 6.06 -2.72
CA CYS A 113 13.16 5.81 -2.25
C CYS A 113 14.18 5.81 -3.40
N LYS A 114 15.44 6.00 -3.04
CA LYS A 114 16.56 5.79 -3.95
C LYS A 114 16.91 4.30 -3.99
N LEU A 115 17.59 3.91 -5.05
CA LEU A 115 18.04 2.54 -5.24
C LEU A 115 18.94 2.05 -4.09
N SER A 116 19.71 2.98 -3.47
CA SER A 116 20.61 2.72 -2.35
C SER A 116 19.92 2.57 -0.99
N ASP A 117 18.69 3.06 -0.88
CA ASP A 117 18.00 3.10 0.40
C ASP A 117 17.52 1.70 0.81
N PRO A 118 17.34 1.44 2.10
CA PRO A 118 16.92 0.11 2.57
C PRO A 118 15.50 -0.26 2.10
N GLY A 119 14.66 0.72 1.77
CA GLY A 119 13.24 0.51 1.45
C GLY A 119 12.38 0.28 2.68
N VAL A 120 11.10 -0.01 2.47
CA VAL A 120 10.07 -0.15 3.51
C VAL A 120 9.65 -1.61 3.69
N SER A 121 9.19 -1.97 4.88
CA SER A 121 8.70 -3.32 5.15
C SER A 121 7.25 -3.51 4.71
N LEU A 122 6.79 -4.77 4.62
CA LEU A 122 5.39 -5.06 4.36
C LEU A 122 4.48 -4.46 5.45
N LYS A 123 4.93 -4.42 6.70
CA LYS A 123 4.18 -3.84 7.81
C LYS A 123 4.01 -2.33 7.72
N ASP A 124 4.97 -1.63 7.12
CA ASP A 124 4.87 -0.19 6.90
C ASP A 124 3.80 0.14 5.85
N LEU A 125 3.64 -0.75 4.85
CA LEU A 125 2.67 -0.61 3.76
C LEU A 125 1.30 -1.22 4.08
N SER A 126 1.24 -2.19 4.99
CA SER A 126 0.00 -2.83 5.42
C SER A 126 0.05 -3.16 6.90
N LYS A 127 -0.83 -2.54 7.69
CA LYS A 127 -0.88 -2.70 9.14
C LYS A 127 -1.28 -4.12 9.59
N ASP A 128 -1.95 -4.85 8.71
CA ASP A 128 -2.46 -6.20 8.98
C ASP A 128 -1.41 -7.29 8.70
N ALA A 129 -0.23 -6.91 8.23
CA ALA A 129 0.84 -7.86 7.90
C ALA A 129 1.43 -8.52 9.16
N LEU A 130 1.58 -9.83 9.11
CA LEU A 130 2.10 -10.65 10.20
C LEU A 130 3.63 -10.72 10.19
N ASP A 131 4.21 -11.08 11.35
CA ASP A 131 5.65 -11.30 11.45
C ASP A 131 6.08 -12.53 10.64
N GLY A 132 7.16 -12.37 9.86
CA GLY A 132 7.68 -13.46 9.00
C GLY A 132 6.90 -13.68 7.71
N GLU A 133 5.91 -12.85 7.42
CA GLU A 133 5.15 -12.90 6.19
C GLU A 133 6.00 -12.38 5.00
N LYS A 134 6.01 -13.14 3.90
CA LYS A 134 6.82 -12.83 2.72
C LYS A 134 5.95 -12.77 1.48
N VAL A 135 6.21 -11.79 0.63
CA VAL A 135 5.48 -11.64 -0.62
C VAL A 135 5.92 -12.68 -1.63
N VAL A 136 4.91 -13.30 -2.26
CA VAL A 136 5.06 -14.31 -3.31
C VAL A 136 4.77 -13.71 -4.69
N ALA A 137 3.75 -12.84 -4.76
CA ALA A 137 3.36 -12.20 -6.01
C ALA A 137 2.81 -10.80 -5.75
N LEU A 138 3.01 -9.92 -6.72
CA LEU A 138 2.49 -8.56 -6.75
C LEU A 138 1.63 -8.37 -8.00
N PHE A 139 0.51 -7.69 -7.85
CA PHE A 139 -0.37 -7.33 -8.95
C PHE A 139 -0.79 -5.87 -8.81
N GLU A 140 -0.66 -5.13 -9.91
CA GLU A 140 -1.24 -3.81 -10.02
C GLU A 140 -2.60 -3.91 -10.70
N ILE A 141 -3.56 -3.21 -10.13
CA ILE A 141 -4.92 -3.10 -10.66
C ILE A 141 -5.22 -1.62 -10.83
N GLY A 142 -5.38 -1.21 -12.08
CA GLY A 142 -5.78 0.15 -12.43
C GLY A 142 -7.20 0.50 -11.94
N GLU A 143 -7.80 1.49 -12.55
CA GLU A 143 -9.14 1.97 -12.16
C GLU A 143 -10.23 0.89 -12.25
N ARG A 144 -10.06 -0.08 -13.12
CA ARG A 144 -11.02 -1.16 -13.32
C ARG A 144 -10.43 -2.50 -12.92
N PHE A 145 -11.18 -3.25 -12.13
CA PHE A 145 -10.81 -4.64 -11.85
C PHE A 145 -10.75 -5.45 -13.14
N PRO A 146 -9.72 -6.27 -13.33
CA PRO A 146 -9.64 -7.14 -14.48
C PRO A 146 -10.80 -8.12 -14.50
N VAL A 147 -11.34 -8.37 -15.69
CA VAL A 147 -12.35 -9.41 -15.88
C VAL A 147 -11.62 -10.75 -15.87
N GLY A 148 -11.94 -11.61 -14.92
CA GLY A 148 -11.31 -12.91 -14.82
C GLY A 148 -11.29 -13.47 -13.41
N LYS A 149 -10.56 -14.56 -13.25
CA LYS A 149 -10.43 -15.27 -11.98
C LYS A 149 -8.97 -15.50 -11.67
N LEU A 150 -8.62 -15.41 -10.40
CA LEU A 150 -7.33 -15.80 -9.88
C LEU A 150 -7.27 -17.32 -9.69
N MET A 151 -6.18 -17.94 -10.09
CA MET A 151 -5.89 -19.33 -9.79
C MET A 151 -4.60 -19.43 -8.98
N PHE A 152 -4.70 -20.07 -7.82
CA PHE A 152 -3.59 -20.31 -6.92
C PHE A 152 -3.17 -21.77 -6.97
N PHE A 153 -1.89 -22.02 -7.19
CA PHE A 153 -1.28 -23.34 -7.18
C PHE A 153 -0.28 -23.40 -6.02
N THR A 154 -0.50 -24.30 -5.08
CA THR A 154 0.40 -24.44 -3.94
C THR A 154 1.44 -25.52 -4.15
N LYS A 155 2.56 -25.48 -3.42
CA LYS A 155 3.60 -26.51 -3.46
C LYS A 155 3.08 -27.91 -3.09
N LYS A 156 1.97 -27.98 -2.34
CA LYS A 156 1.32 -29.24 -1.93
C LYS A 156 0.29 -29.75 -2.95
N GLY A 157 0.23 -29.15 -4.14
CA GLY A 157 -0.69 -29.55 -5.20
C GLY A 157 -2.13 -29.10 -5.02
N MET A 158 -2.42 -28.21 -4.05
CA MET A 158 -3.74 -27.63 -3.87
C MET A 158 -3.97 -26.52 -4.91
N ILE A 159 -5.18 -26.49 -5.46
CA ILE A 159 -5.60 -25.48 -6.43
C ILE A 159 -6.82 -24.76 -5.86
N LYS A 160 -6.76 -23.43 -5.84
CA LYS A 160 -7.90 -22.57 -5.50
C LYS A 160 -8.17 -21.64 -6.68
N LYS A 161 -9.45 -21.45 -6.99
CA LYS A 161 -9.93 -20.47 -7.96
C LYS A 161 -10.81 -19.46 -7.24
N SER A 162 -10.49 -18.18 -7.35
CA SER A 162 -11.21 -17.07 -6.71
C SER A 162 -11.55 -16.00 -7.73
N GLU A 163 -12.59 -15.25 -7.48
CA GLU A 163 -12.89 -14.04 -8.25
C GLU A 163 -12.11 -12.85 -7.67
N TRP A 164 -11.79 -11.87 -8.52
CA TRP A 164 -11.08 -10.67 -8.06
C TRP A 164 -11.85 -9.91 -6.98
N GLY A 165 -13.18 -9.98 -7.00
CA GLY A 165 -14.03 -9.31 -6.01
C GLY A 165 -13.96 -9.90 -4.60
N GLU A 166 -13.22 -11.01 -4.40
CA GLU A 166 -12.99 -11.61 -3.07
C GLU A 166 -11.82 -10.93 -2.33
N TYR A 167 -11.09 -10.02 -3.01
CA TYR A 167 -9.91 -9.30 -2.53
C TYR A 167 -10.11 -7.77 -2.65
#